data_d1d9ab436a1abf37d4e42f086e23bae6
#
_entry.id   d1d9ab436a1abf37d4e42f086e23bae6
#
_cell.length_a   1.000
_cell.length_b   1.000
_cell.length_c   1.000
_cell.angle_alpha   90.00
_cell.angle_beta   90.00
_cell.angle_gamma   90.00
#
_symmetry.space_group_name_H-M   'P 1'
#
loop_
_entity.id
_entity.type
_entity.pdbx_description
1 polymer ?
#
loop_
_entity_poly.entity_id
_entity_poly.type
_entity_poly.pdbx_seq_one_letter_code
_entity_poly.pdbx_strand_id
1 'polypeptide(L)'
;MKLIETREELIKLVPKNSIGVEIGVFKGDFSKILLEIIQPQILYLIDPWEGKIESGDKNGNNIEYIDGNTYYANNIIKEFLFNPKIKILKHYSDIINLFPDIHLDWIYIDGAHDYTTVKNDLINSYSKIKQNGYIMGHDYTTNMFPGLVKAVDEFCLEYNLNIEYLTHDGCPSYLIIKK
;
A
#
# COMPACT_ATOMS: atom_id res chain seq x y z
N MET A 1 -15.73 8.64 -11.05
CA MET A 1 -15.51 7.74 -9.89
C MET A 1 -16.62 6.70 -9.84
N LYS A 2 -16.28 5.43 -9.76
CA LYS A 2 -17.21 4.29 -9.60
C LYS A 2 -17.06 3.70 -8.21
N LEU A 3 -18.16 3.24 -7.60
CA LEU A 3 -18.14 2.56 -6.32
C LEU A 3 -17.98 1.04 -6.51
N ILE A 4 -17.19 0.42 -5.66
CA ILE A 4 -16.92 -1.01 -5.57
C ILE A 4 -17.11 -1.44 -4.10
N GLU A 5 -17.54 -2.68 -3.86
CA GLU A 5 -17.89 -3.15 -2.53
C GLU A 5 -16.66 -3.25 -1.60
N THR A 6 -15.58 -3.89 -2.06
CA THR A 6 -14.41 -4.19 -1.21
C THR A 6 -13.08 -3.94 -1.94
N ARG A 7 -11.99 -3.84 -1.15
CA ARG A 7 -10.64 -3.73 -1.71
C ARG A 7 -10.21 -4.97 -2.49
N GLU A 8 -10.74 -6.15 -2.14
CA GLU A 8 -10.49 -7.38 -2.89
C GLU A 8 -11.10 -7.31 -4.30
N GLU A 9 -12.26 -6.67 -4.44
CA GLU A 9 -12.85 -6.43 -5.77
C GLU A 9 -12.07 -5.36 -6.54
N LEU A 10 -11.59 -4.33 -5.85
CA LEU A 10 -10.77 -3.28 -6.46
C LEU A 10 -9.51 -3.85 -7.10
N ILE A 11 -8.77 -4.69 -6.40
CA ILE A 11 -7.52 -5.27 -6.90
C ILE A 11 -7.71 -6.31 -8.00
N LYS A 12 -8.91 -6.84 -8.22
CA LYS A 12 -9.23 -7.68 -9.39
C LYS A 12 -9.15 -6.92 -10.73
N LEU A 13 -9.19 -5.59 -10.68
CA LEU A 13 -9.00 -4.74 -11.87
C LEU A 13 -7.56 -4.70 -12.35
N VAL A 14 -6.61 -5.06 -11.48
CA VAL A 14 -5.18 -5.07 -11.79
C VAL A 14 -4.83 -6.28 -12.65
N PRO A 15 -4.02 -6.12 -13.70
CA PRO A 15 -3.62 -7.24 -14.55
C PRO A 15 -2.85 -8.31 -13.78
N LYS A 16 -3.17 -9.57 -14.05
CA LYS A 16 -2.36 -10.71 -13.57
C LYS A 16 -0.97 -10.68 -14.21
N ASN A 17 -0.03 -11.39 -13.60
CA ASN A 17 1.35 -11.52 -14.08
C ASN A 17 2.07 -10.16 -14.25
N SER A 18 1.73 -9.22 -13.40
CA SER A 18 2.20 -7.83 -13.36
C SER A 18 3.33 -7.65 -12.31
N ILE A 19 4.01 -6.53 -12.35
CA ILE A 19 5.00 -6.13 -11.35
C ILE A 19 4.38 -5.07 -10.45
N GLY A 20 4.33 -5.33 -9.14
CA GLY A 20 3.72 -4.42 -8.21
C GLY A 20 4.48 -4.20 -6.92
N VAL A 21 4.06 -3.19 -6.18
CA VAL A 21 4.60 -2.80 -4.88
C VAL A 21 3.46 -2.66 -3.87
N GLU A 22 3.67 -3.16 -2.67
CA GLU A 22 2.90 -2.83 -1.46
C GLU A 22 3.79 -2.01 -0.54
N ILE A 23 3.34 -0.80 -0.18
CA ILE A 23 3.93 0.05 0.84
C ILE A 23 3.06 -0.03 2.09
N GLY A 24 3.66 -0.43 3.23
CA GLY A 24 2.93 -0.69 4.45
C GLY A 24 2.40 -2.12 4.49
N VAL A 25 3.27 -3.05 4.84
CA VAL A 25 3.00 -4.51 4.81
C VAL A 25 2.47 -5.03 6.14
N PHE A 26 2.95 -4.45 7.23
CA PHE A 26 2.60 -4.82 8.61
C PHE A 26 2.75 -6.34 8.85
N LYS A 27 1.64 -7.09 8.96
CA LYS A 27 1.63 -8.54 9.18
C LYS A 27 1.66 -9.36 7.90
N GLY A 28 1.52 -8.71 6.75
CA GLY A 28 1.48 -9.38 5.43
C GLY A 28 0.15 -10.07 5.10
N ASP A 29 -0.91 -9.78 5.85
CA ASP A 29 -2.21 -10.40 5.60
C ASP A 29 -2.77 -9.92 4.24
N PHE A 30 -2.61 -8.64 3.92
CA PHE A 30 -3.04 -8.12 2.63
C PHE A 30 -2.10 -8.56 1.49
N SER A 31 -0.81 -8.71 1.77
CA SER A 31 0.16 -9.27 0.81
C SER A 31 -0.26 -10.65 0.28
N LYS A 32 -0.83 -11.51 1.15
CA LYS A 32 -1.38 -12.81 0.76
C LYS A 32 -2.55 -12.68 -0.21
N ILE A 33 -3.43 -11.73 0.06
CA ILE A 33 -4.60 -11.44 -0.78
C ILE A 33 -4.14 -10.91 -2.16
N LEU A 34 -3.14 -10.01 -2.18
CA LEU A 34 -2.53 -9.53 -3.43
C LEU A 34 -1.93 -10.68 -4.26
N LEU A 35 -1.21 -11.60 -3.61
CA LEU A 35 -0.63 -12.77 -4.27
C LEU A 35 -1.69 -13.70 -4.84
N GLU A 36 -2.77 -13.95 -4.10
CA GLU A 36 -3.85 -14.83 -4.51
C GLU A 36 -4.66 -14.25 -5.67
N ILE A 37 -5.06 -12.98 -5.56
CA ILE A 37 -5.97 -12.34 -6.51
C ILE A 37 -5.22 -11.86 -7.76
N ILE A 38 -4.17 -11.05 -7.61
CA ILE A 38 -3.43 -10.46 -8.73
C ILE A 38 -2.51 -11.48 -9.38
N GLN A 39 -1.97 -12.42 -8.61
CA GLN A 39 -0.98 -13.39 -9.08
C GLN A 39 0.21 -12.71 -9.79
N PRO A 40 0.88 -11.75 -9.14
CA PRO A 40 1.90 -10.93 -9.77
C PRO A 40 3.09 -11.76 -10.25
N GLN A 41 3.84 -11.24 -11.22
CA GLN A 41 5.14 -11.76 -11.61
C GLN A 41 6.18 -11.46 -10.53
N ILE A 42 6.16 -10.22 -10.02
CA ILE A 42 6.98 -9.77 -8.90
C ILE A 42 6.12 -8.86 -8.00
N LEU A 43 6.19 -9.12 -6.70
CA LEU A 43 5.62 -8.27 -5.65
C LEU A 43 6.75 -7.78 -4.74
N TYR A 44 6.96 -6.49 -4.70
CA TYR A 44 7.82 -5.84 -3.73
C TYR A 44 7.01 -5.50 -2.48
N LEU A 45 7.50 -5.90 -1.32
CA LEU A 45 6.95 -5.63 0.00
C LEU A 45 7.85 -4.64 0.70
N ILE A 46 7.37 -3.41 0.90
CA ILE A 46 8.14 -2.31 1.51
C ILE A 46 7.51 -1.95 2.84
N ASP A 47 8.27 -2.14 3.91
CA ASP A 47 7.89 -1.73 5.26
C ASP A 47 9.17 -1.57 6.11
N PRO A 48 9.31 -0.53 6.92
CA PRO A 48 10.44 -0.41 7.83
C PRO A 48 10.35 -1.42 8.97
N TRP A 49 9.14 -1.91 9.31
CA TRP A 49 8.86 -2.71 10.49
C TRP A 49 9.54 -2.14 11.73
N GLU A 50 9.47 -0.82 11.87
CA GLU A 50 10.01 -0.08 12.99
C GLU A 50 8.88 0.45 13.87
N GLY A 51 9.18 0.58 15.17
CA GLY A 51 8.25 1.13 16.12
C GLY A 51 7.77 0.13 17.18
N LYS A 52 7.17 0.67 18.20
CA LYS A 52 6.54 -0.10 19.27
C LYS A 52 5.10 -0.35 18.89
N ILE A 53 4.72 -1.62 18.85
CA ILE A 53 3.33 -2.00 18.65
C ILE A 53 2.70 -2.16 20.02
N GLU A 54 1.64 -1.41 20.25
CA GLU A 54 0.81 -1.59 21.42
C GLU A 54 0.01 -2.89 21.26
N SER A 55 0.36 -3.93 22.01
CA SER A 55 -0.50 -5.07 22.20
C SER A 55 -1.27 -4.90 23.50
N GLY A 56 -2.47 -4.38 23.43
CA GLY A 56 -3.38 -4.27 24.57
C GLY A 56 -4.55 -5.24 24.46
N ASP A 57 -5.10 -5.65 25.60
CA ASP A 57 -6.43 -6.25 25.59
C ASP A 57 -7.46 -5.18 25.20
N LYS A 58 -8.64 -5.59 24.75
CA LYS A 58 -9.73 -4.69 24.33
C LYS A 58 -10.21 -3.71 25.41
N ASN A 59 -9.65 -3.79 26.63
CA ASN A 59 -9.99 -2.98 27.79
C ASN A 59 -8.87 -2.00 28.20
N GLY A 60 -7.75 -1.96 27.40
CA GLY A 60 -6.65 -1.02 27.68
C GLY A 60 -5.76 -1.39 28.87
N ASN A 61 -5.90 -2.59 29.42
CA ASN A 61 -5.08 -3.09 30.48
C ASN A 61 -3.92 -3.93 29.93
N ASN A 62 -2.70 -3.70 30.40
CA ASN A 62 -1.48 -4.35 29.96
C ASN A 62 -1.07 -4.05 28.51
N ILE A 63 -0.64 -2.81 28.27
CA ILE A 63 0.05 -2.46 27.02
C ILE A 63 1.44 -3.10 27.06
N GLU A 64 1.63 -4.19 26.36
CA GLU A 64 2.96 -4.70 26.04
C GLU A 64 3.45 -4.04 24.75
N TYR A 65 4.57 -3.33 24.82
CA TYR A 65 5.26 -2.83 23.66
C TYR A 65 6.09 -3.97 23.04
N ILE A 66 5.61 -4.56 21.98
CA ILE A 66 6.38 -5.51 21.19
C ILE A 66 7.23 -4.71 20.20
N ASP A 67 8.53 -4.99 20.17
CA ASP A 67 9.38 -4.49 19.09
C ASP A 67 8.88 -5.03 17.75
N GLY A 68 8.17 -4.18 17.00
CA GLY A 68 7.60 -4.51 15.70
C GLY A 68 8.63 -5.01 14.71
N ASN A 69 9.89 -4.57 14.87
CA ASN A 69 11.02 -5.00 14.09
C ASN A 69 11.27 -6.50 14.13
N THR A 70 11.26 -7.08 15.33
CA THR A 70 11.68 -8.46 15.49
C THR A 70 10.55 -9.44 15.23
N TYR A 71 9.32 -9.09 15.59
CA TYR A 71 8.21 -10.03 15.51
C TYR A 71 7.62 -10.13 14.11
N TYR A 72 7.22 -9.00 13.50
CA TYR A 72 6.54 -9.04 12.20
C TYR A 72 7.49 -9.24 11.04
N ALA A 73 8.63 -8.55 11.01
CA ALA A 73 9.65 -8.76 9.98
C ALA A 73 10.08 -10.23 9.90
N ASN A 74 10.31 -10.88 11.05
CA ASN A 74 10.68 -12.30 11.06
C ASN A 74 9.56 -13.21 10.56
N ASN A 75 8.29 -12.91 10.84
CA ASN A 75 7.18 -13.71 10.36
C ASN A 75 7.00 -13.54 8.85
N ILE A 76 7.09 -12.31 8.33
CA ILE A 76 7.07 -12.02 6.90
C ILE A 76 8.21 -12.72 6.17
N ILE A 77 9.44 -12.63 6.71
CA ILE A 77 10.60 -13.33 6.13
C ILE A 77 10.36 -14.85 6.10
N LYS A 78 9.90 -15.44 7.21
CA LYS A 78 9.63 -16.89 7.26
C LYS A 78 8.58 -17.32 6.25
N GLU A 79 7.52 -16.54 6.09
CA GLU A 79 6.41 -16.87 5.21
C GLU A 79 6.75 -16.72 3.72
N PHE A 80 7.48 -15.67 3.38
CA PHE A 80 7.70 -15.28 1.99
C PHE A 80 9.12 -15.55 1.47
N LEU A 81 10.08 -15.90 2.33
CA LEU A 81 11.51 -16.02 1.98
C LEU A 81 11.77 -16.91 0.75
N PHE A 82 11.02 -18.00 0.63
CA PHE A 82 11.21 -18.98 -0.45
C PHE A 82 10.28 -18.74 -1.66
N ASN A 83 9.46 -17.68 -1.64
CA ASN A 83 8.63 -17.35 -2.78
C ASN A 83 9.45 -16.50 -3.77
N PRO A 84 9.82 -17.02 -4.95
CA PRO A 84 10.69 -16.30 -5.90
C PRO A 84 10.06 -15.03 -6.46
N LYS A 85 8.75 -14.90 -6.35
CA LYS A 85 8.00 -13.73 -6.82
C LYS A 85 8.04 -12.56 -5.83
N ILE A 86 8.45 -12.78 -4.57
CA ILE A 86 8.44 -11.77 -3.53
C ILE A 86 9.83 -11.18 -3.33
N LYS A 87 9.86 -9.86 -3.18
CA LYS A 87 11.06 -9.09 -2.82
C LYS A 87 10.76 -8.26 -1.59
N ILE A 88 11.30 -8.68 -0.44
CA ILE A 88 11.12 -8.00 0.84
C ILE A 88 12.17 -6.90 0.95
N LEU A 89 11.72 -5.67 1.14
CA LEU A 89 12.55 -4.48 1.32
C LEU A 89 12.23 -3.87 2.70
N LYS A 90 13.08 -4.18 3.69
CA LYS A 90 12.98 -3.57 5.02
C LYS A 90 13.52 -2.14 4.95
N HIS A 91 12.64 -1.21 4.58
CA HIS A 91 12.99 0.19 4.37
C HIS A 91 11.75 1.09 4.45
N TYR A 92 11.94 2.39 4.65
CA TYR A 92 10.89 3.38 4.46
C TYR A 92 10.48 3.48 2.99
N SER A 93 9.31 4.04 2.74
CA SER A 93 8.71 4.16 1.39
C SER A 93 9.57 4.92 0.39
N ASP A 94 10.48 5.79 0.84
CA ASP A 94 11.39 6.57 0.00
C ASP A 94 12.35 5.72 -0.85
N ILE A 95 12.55 4.43 -0.49
CA ILE A 95 13.31 3.48 -1.31
C ILE A 95 12.73 3.33 -2.72
N ILE A 96 11.44 3.67 -2.92
CA ILE A 96 10.80 3.67 -4.24
C ILE A 96 11.53 4.56 -5.24
N ASN A 97 12.24 5.59 -4.78
CA ASN A 97 13.03 6.47 -5.62
C ASN A 97 14.17 5.75 -6.36
N LEU A 98 14.64 4.61 -5.83
CA LEU A 98 15.69 3.79 -6.44
C LEU A 98 15.15 2.84 -7.52
N PHE A 99 13.84 2.71 -7.66
CA PHE A 99 13.25 1.90 -8.72
C PHE A 99 13.43 2.59 -10.08
N PRO A 100 13.59 1.81 -11.16
CA PRO A 100 13.57 2.38 -12.50
C PRO A 100 12.23 3.07 -12.80
N ASP A 101 12.29 4.13 -13.61
CA ASP A 101 11.06 4.78 -14.08
C ASP A 101 10.29 3.84 -15.02
N ILE A 102 8.97 3.96 -15.05
CA ILE A 102 8.07 3.20 -15.92
C ILE A 102 8.27 1.67 -15.78
N HIS A 103 8.55 1.21 -14.55
CA HIS A 103 8.83 -0.19 -14.25
C HIS A 103 7.63 -0.95 -13.70
N LEU A 104 6.84 -0.30 -12.85
CA LEU A 104 5.75 -0.91 -12.10
C LEU A 104 4.43 -0.86 -12.87
N ASP A 105 3.68 -1.95 -12.83
CA ASP A 105 2.30 -1.98 -13.35
C ASP A 105 1.33 -1.38 -12.33
N TRP A 106 1.63 -1.50 -11.04
CA TRP A 106 0.79 -0.98 -9.97
C TRP A 106 1.56 -0.77 -8.66
N ILE A 107 0.97 0.07 -7.81
CA ILE A 107 1.36 0.26 -6.42
C ILE A 107 0.13 0.30 -5.52
N TYR A 108 0.24 -0.24 -4.31
CA TYR A 108 -0.74 -0.14 -3.24
C TYR A 108 -0.10 0.51 -2.01
N ILE A 109 -0.62 1.67 -1.60
CA ILE A 109 -0.08 2.50 -0.52
C ILE A 109 -1.00 2.35 0.71
N ASP A 110 -0.48 1.69 1.75
CA ASP A 110 -1.18 1.40 3.02
C ASP A 110 -0.22 1.57 4.22
N GLY A 111 0.62 2.60 4.17
CA GLY A 111 1.65 2.86 5.17
C GLY A 111 1.25 3.96 6.16
N ALA A 112 1.78 5.15 5.97
CA ALA A 112 1.48 6.31 6.79
C ALA A 112 0.14 6.97 6.41
N HIS A 113 -0.46 7.71 7.36
CA HIS A 113 -1.74 8.38 7.14
C HIS A 113 -1.65 9.91 7.27
N ASP A 114 -0.44 10.44 7.50
CA ASP A 114 -0.22 11.89 7.52
C ASP A 114 -0.08 12.46 6.09
N TYR A 115 -0.43 13.73 5.94
CA TYR A 115 -0.42 14.43 4.66
C TYR A 115 0.94 14.37 3.95
N THR A 116 2.02 14.63 4.68
CA THR A 116 3.35 14.80 4.08
C THR A 116 3.88 13.49 3.54
N THR A 117 3.76 12.42 4.31
CA THR A 117 4.25 11.10 3.91
C THR A 117 3.44 10.56 2.73
N VAL A 118 2.10 10.60 2.81
CA VAL A 118 1.23 10.13 1.72
C VAL A 118 1.47 10.92 0.42
N LYS A 119 1.60 12.25 0.52
CA LYS A 119 1.89 13.10 -0.64
C LYS A 119 3.22 12.73 -1.31
N ASN A 120 4.26 12.50 -0.50
CA ASN A 120 5.56 12.08 -1.00
C ASN A 120 5.51 10.68 -1.63
N ASP A 121 4.81 9.73 -1.02
CA ASP A 121 4.67 8.38 -1.56
C ASP A 121 3.99 8.39 -2.94
N LEU A 122 2.94 9.19 -3.10
CA LEU A 122 2.26 9.36 -4.39
C LEU A 122 3.18 9.97 -5.44
N ILE A 123 3.86 11.08 -5.12
CA ILE A 123 4.77 11.79 -6.05
C ILE A 123 5.94 10.90 -6.45
N ASN A 124 6.60 10.27 -5.48
CA ASN A 124 7.76 9.41 -5.71
C ASN A 124 7.40 8.17 -6.54
N SER A 125 6.21 7.64 -6.34
CA SER A 125 5.72 6.47 -7.07
C SER A 125 5.32 6.80 -8.51
N TYR A 126 4.87 8.01 -8.78
CA TYR A 126 4.27 8.37 -10.07
C TYR A 126 5.20 8.11 -11.27
N SER A 127 6.49 8.49 -11.17
CA SER A 127 7.44 8.24 -12.26
C SER A 127 7.72 6.74 -12.46
N LYS A 128 7.53 5.92 -11.42
CA LYS A 128 7.83 4.48 -11.42
C LYS A 128 6.73 3.65 -12.05
N ILE A 129 5.51 4.17 -12.07
CA ILE A 129 4.34 3.51 -12.66
C ILE A 129 4.34 3.67 -14.18
N LYS A 130 4.05 2.60 -14.90
CA LYS A 130 3.84 2.58 -16.35
C LYS A 130 2.64 3.43 -16.76
N GLN A 131 2.62 3.82 -18.04
CA GLN A 131 1.42 4.41 -18.64
C GLN A 131 0.23 3.43 -18.54
N ASN A 132 -0.93 3.91 -18.17
CA ASN A 132 -2.13 3.13 -17.82
C ASN A 132 -1.96 2.19 -16.61
N GLY A 133 -0.90 2.33 -15.83
CA GLY A 133 -0.70 1.60 -14.59
C GLY A 133 -1.55 2.16 -13.44
N TYR A 134 -1.60 1.43 -12.34
CA TYR A 134 -2.54 1.65 -11.26
C TYR A 134 -1.83 2.18 -10.01
N ILE A 135 -2.37 3.26 -9.45
CA ILE A 135 -1.99 3.80 -8.15
C ILE A 135 -3.18 3.60 -7.23
N MET A 136 -3.01 2.76 -6.24
CA MET A 136 -4.04 2.39 -5.27
C MET A 136 -3.58 2.73 -3.86
N GLY A 137 -4.51 2.89 -2.95
CA GLY A 137 -4.21 3.02 -1.52
C GLY A 137 -5.45 2.78 -0.67
N HIS A 138 -5.24 2.77 0.63
CA HIS A 138 -6.25 2.49 1.65
C HIS A 138 -6.58 3.74 2.46
N ASP A 139 -7.56 3.63 3.35
CA ASP A 139 -7.90 4.64 4.37
C ASP A 139 -8.35 6.03 3.83
N TYR A 140 -8.94 6.07 2.65
CA TYR A 140 -9.45 7.31 2.07
C TYR A 140 -10.74 7.77 2.76
N THR A 141 -10.61 8.24 4.00
CA THR A 141 -11.73 8.71 4.82
C THR A 141 -11.38 9.98 5.61
N THR A 142 -12.16 11.03 5.40
CA THR A 142 -11.96 12.33 6.08
C THR A 142 -12.20 12.28 7.58
N ASN A 143 -13.04 11.35 8.04
CA ASN A 143 -13.36 11.20 9.46
C ASN A 143 -12.16 10.73 10.30
N MET A 144 -11.30 9.89 9.72
CA MET A 144 -10.14 9.33 10.41
C MET A 144 -8.83 9.94 9.93
N PHE A 145 -8.67 10.10 8.62
CA PHE A 145 -7.41 10.48 8.00
C PHE A 145 -7.55 11.68 7.02
N PRO A 146 -7.94 12.87 7.51
CA PRO A 146 -8.16 14.04 6.63
C PRO A 146 -6.88 14.48 5.89
N GLY A 147 -5.69 14.23 6.48
CA GLY A 147 -4.40 14.49 5.84
C GLY A 147 -4.15 13.62 4.62
N LEU A 148 -4.47 12.33 4.72
CA LEU A 148 -4.36 11.38 3.60
C LEU A 148 -5.30 11.78 2.46
N VAL A 149 -6.57 12.05 2.76
CA VAL A 149 -7.56 12.45 1.73
C VAL A 149 -7.09 13.70 1.01
N LYS A 150 -6.65 14.73 1.76
CA LYS A 150 -6.10 15.95 1.18
C LYS A 150 -4.90 15.69 0.26
N ALA A 151 -3.97 14.81 0.67
CA ALA A 151 -2.80 14.47 -0.13
C ALA A 151 -3.18 13.80 -1.47
N VAL A 152 -4.14 12.87 -1.44
CA VAL A 152 -4.63 12.17 -2.64
C VAL A 152 -5.36 13.14 -3.57
N ASP A 153 -6.24 14.01 -3.03
CA ASP A 153 -7.00 14.98 -3.83
C ASP A 153 -6.08 15.98 -4.53
N GLU A 154 -5.13 16.55 -3.78
CA GLU A 154 -4.16 17.48 -4.36
C GLU A 154 -3.23 16.81 -5.39
N PHE A 155 -2.83 15.56 -5.17
CA PHE A 155 -2.09 14.78 -6.15
C PHE A 155 -2.90 14.60 -7.44
N CYS A 156 -4.16 14.22 -7.32
CA CYS A 156 -5.03 14.07 -8.48
C CYS A 156 -5.17 15.40 -9.25
N LEU A 157 -5.33 16.50 -8.55
CA LEU A 157 -5.44 17.83 -9.17
C LEU A 157 -4.15 18.24 -9.90
N GLU A 158 -2.99 18.08 -9.25
CA GLU A 158 -1.68 18.47 -9.79
C GLU A 158 -1.29 17.68 -11.05
N TYR A 159 -1.64 16.40 -11.10
CA TYR A 159 -1.31 15.52 -12.22
C TYR A 159 -2.44 15.34 -13.23
N ASN A 160 -3.55 16.09 -13.07
CA ASN A 160 -4.77 16.00 -13.91
C ASN A 160 -5.31 14.56 -14.00
N LEU A 161 -5.41 13.91 -12.84
CA LEU A 161 -5.90 12.55 -12.67
C LEU A 161 -7.24 12.55 -11.93
N ASN A 162 -7.90 11.40 -11.89
CA ASN A 162 -9.11 11.20 -11.12
C ASN A 162 -9.02 9.90 -10.31
N ILE A 163 -9.70 9.86 -9.18
CA ILE A 163 -10.04 8.61 -8.54
C ILE A 163 -11.08 7.94 -9.42
N GLU A 164 -10.70 6.85 -10.10
CA GLU A 164 -11.58 6.10 -10.99
C GLU A 164 -12.52 5.19 -10.20
N TYR A 165 -12.01 4.57 -9.13
CA TYR A 165 -12.77 3.67 -8.27
C TYR A 165 -12.52 3.98 -6.79
N LEU A 166 -13.56 3.81 -5.98
CA LEU A 166 -13.53 3.93 -4.53
C LEU A 166 -14.33 2.79 -3.92
N THR A 167 -13.79 2.13 -2.89
CA THR A 167 -14.58 1.16 -2.12
C THR A 167 -15.46 1.87 -1.11
N HIS A 168 -16.51 1.21 -0.64
CA HIS A 168 -17.38 1.77 0.39
C HIS A 168 -17.44 0.91 1.67
N ASP A 169 -16.45 0.04 1.87
CA ASP A 169 -16.14 -0.60 3.13
C ASP A 169 -15.70 0.41 4.21
N GLY A 170 -15.55 -0.04 5.46
CA GLY A 170 -15.33 0.85 6.61
C GLY A 170 -14.11 1.78 6.51
N CYS A 171 -13.08 1.37 5.78
CA CYS A 171 -11.89 2.16 5.46
C CYS A 171 -11.65 2.12 3.95
N PRO A 172 -12.21 3.07 3.17
CA PRO A 172 -12.23 3.00 1.73
C PRO A 172 -10.84 2.93 1.08
N SER A 173 -10.70 2.06 0.08
CA SER A 173 -9.55 2.03 -0.82
C SER A 173 -9.86 2.78 -2.11
N TYR A 174 -8.87 3.49 -2.63
CA TYR A 174 -8.98 4.22 -3.90
C TYR A 174 -8.12 3.60 -4.99
N LEU A 175 -8.51 3.86 -6.25
CA LEU A 175 -7.74 3.50 -7.42
C LEU A 175 -7.71 4.66 -8.42
N ILE A 176 -6.49 5.03 -8.81
CA ILE A 176 -6.17 6.04 -9.82
C ILE A 176 -5.46 5.34 -10.98
N ILE A 177 -5.78 5.71 -12.22
CA ILE A 177 -5.08 5.21 -13.41
C ILE A 177 -4.17 6.32 -13.92
N LYS A 178 -2.88 6.03 -14.06
CA LYS A 178 -1.91 6.96 -14.67
C LYS A 178 -2.23 7.14 -16.15
N LYS A 179 -2.40 8.38 -16.59
CA LYS A 179 -2.66 8.76 -18.00
C LYS A 179 -1.39 9.18 -18.68
#